data_8fca283114286cc695cd9e19ef8f2f92
#
_entry.id   8fca283114286cc695cd9e19ef8f2f92
#
_cell.length_a   1.000
_cell.length_b   1.000
_cell.length_c   1.000
_cell.angle_alpha   90.00
_cell.angle_beta   90.00
_cell.angle_gamma   90.00
#
_symmetry.space_group_name_H-M   'P 1'
#
loop_
_entity.id
_entity.type
_entity.pdbx_description
1 polymer ?
#
loop_
_entity_poly.entity_id
_entity_poly.type
_entity_poly.pdbx_seq_one_letter_code
_entity_poly.pdbx_strand_id
1 'polypeptide(L)'
;GGSWLGVNDEGVVAGILNRKGSLGPDEKFRSRGELVLEALDHGDAIYAVEAMAELNSSAYRSFNMFIADNRDAWWLRSMGPTGKKVDIFEIPSGFSMLTASDLNSNDSARNKFHLPNFHRANTPDPEDNDWQSWKELMNSKDRAPGEPFSESMLIDVNQGFGTLSTSLIALETSEVNKPRKKWQFLDQSIRESEYIDIEI
;
A
#
# COMPACT_ATOMS: atom_id res chain seq x y z
N GLY A 1 -13.49 -12.36 6.50
CA GLY A 1 -12.09 -12.34 6.13
C GLY A 1 -11.83 -11.22 5.15
N GLY A 2 -10.57 -10.86 4.99
CA GLY A 2 -10.10 -9.83 4.06
C GLY A 2 -8.62 -9.62 4.24
N SER A 3 -8.00 -8.86 3.33
CA SER A 3 -6.59 -8.54 3.39
C SER A 3 -6.35 -7.02 3.28
N TRP A 4 -5.21 -6.55 3.73
CA TRP A 4 -4.76 -5.18 3.51
C TRP A 4 -3.84 -5.04 2.29
N LEU A 5 -3.19 -6.14 1.90
CA LEU A 5 -2.26 -6.23 0.80
C LEU A 5 -2.26 -7.66 0.26
N GLY A 6 -2.07 -7.83 -1.04
CA GLY A 6 -1.89 -9.12 -1.68
C GLY A 6 -1.32 -9.01 -3.07
N VAL A 7 -0.87 -10.14 -3.58
CA VAL A 7 -0.38 -10.36 -4.95
C VAL A 7 -1.03 -11.64 -5.46
N ASN A 8 -1.50 -11.63 -6.70
CA ASN A 8 -2.03 -12.84 -7.33
C ASN A 8 -1.00 -13.54 -8.26
N ASP A 9 -1.39 -14.68 -8.81
CA ASP A 9 -0.51 -15.47 -9.69
C ASP A 9 -0.15 -14.75 -10.99
N GLU A 10 -1.00 -13.86 -11.48
CA GLU A 10 -0.77 -13.09 -12.71
C GLU A 10 0.06 -11.82 -12.49
N GLY A 11 0.40 -11.48 -11.24
CA GLY A 11 1.24 -10.33 -10.89
C GLY A 11 0.45 -9.05 -10.59
N VAL A 12 -0.84 -9.13 -10.39
CA VAL A 12 -1.61 -7.99 -9.86
C VAL A 12 -1.34 -7.84 -8.37
N VAL A 13 -0.94 -6.65 -7.97
CA VAL A 13 -0.76 -6.24 -6.56
C VAL A 13 -1.87 -5.28 -6.18
N ALA A 14 -2.52 -5.52 -5.05
CA ALA A 14 -3.53 -4.62 -4.52
C ALA A 14 -3.32 -4.37 -3.03
N GLY A 15 -3.46 -3.11 -2.62
CA GLY A 15 -3.37 -2.74 -1.22
C GLY A 15 -4.33 -1.62 -0.86
N ILE A 16 -4.87 -1.66 0.37
CA ILE A 16 -5.89 -0.72 0.83
C ILE A 16 -5.48 -0.05 2.14
N LEU A 17 -5.77 1.24 2.25
CA LEU A 17 -5.44 2.07 3.41
C LEU A 17 -6.68 2.83 3.89
N ASN A 18 -6.74 3.06 5.19
CA ASN A 18 -7.72 3.97 5.77
C ASN A 18 -7.44 5.41 5.33
N ARG A 19 -8.48 6.19 5.09
CA ARG A 19 -8.36 7.66 5.04
C ARG A 19 -8.53 8.26 6.43
N LYS A 20 -8.13 9.52 6.60
CA LYS A 20 -8.29 10.25 7.87
C LYS A 20 -9.74 10.16 8.38
N GLY A 21 -9.91 9.80 9.64
CA GLY A 21 -11.22 9.66 10.28
C GLY A 21 -11.98 8.36 9.97
N SER A 22 -11.39 7.42 9.23
CA SER A 22 -12.03 6.15 8.87
C SER A 22 -11.36 4.91 9.49
N LEU A 23 -10.53 5.09 10.53
CA LEU A 23 -9.85 3.99 11.21
C LEU A 23 -10.85 3.08 11.96
N GLY A 24 -10.56 1.79 11.95
CA GLY A 24 -11.29 0.76 12.68
C GLY A 24 -12.54 0.23 11.95
N PRO A 25 -13.15 -0.85 12.49
CA PRO A 25 -14.40 -1.42 11.99
C PRO A 25 -15.59 -0.53 12.37
N ASP A 26 -16.66 -0.67 11.60
CA ASP A 26 -17.97 -0.09 11.89
C ASP A 26 -19.02 -1.02 11.30
N GLU A 27 -19.91 -1.55 12.13
CA GLU A 27 -20.91 -2.57 11.74
C GLU A 27 -21.89 -2.10 10.65
N LYS A 28 -21.96 -0.78 10.42
CA LYS A 28 -22.81 -0.20 9.36
C LYS A 28 -22.20 -0.34 7.97
N PHE A 29 -20.92 -0.72 7.88
CA PHE A 29 -20.17 -0.77 6.63
C PHE A 29 -19.55 -2.15 6.41
N ARG A 30 -19.40 -2.50 5.14
CA ARG A 30 -18.66 -3.69 4.72
C ARG A 30 -17.17 -3.54 5.02
N SER A 31 -16.48 -4.67 5.14
CA SER A 31 -15.02 -4.69 5.33
C SER A 31 -14.30 -4.25 4.05
N ARG A 32 -13.48 -3.23 4.14
CA ARG A 32 -12.63 -2.78 3.01
C ARG A 32 -11.64 -3.85 2.56
N GLY A 33 -11.25 -4.75 3.47
CA GLY A 33 -10.29 -5.82 3.15
C GLY A 33 -10.80 -6.83 2.12
N GLU A 34 -12.10 -6.91 1.87
CA GLU A 34 -12.65 -7.76 0.79
C GLU A 34 -12.33 -7.20 -0.60
N LEU A 35 -12.18 -5.85 -0.72
CA LEU A 35 -11.86 -5.20 -1.99
C LEU A 35 -10.49 -5.57 -2.53
N VAL A 36 -9.53 -5.85 -1.63
CA VAL A 36 -8.23 -6.36 -2.04
C VAL A 36 -8.37 -7.74 -2.68
N LEU A 37 -9.16 -8.62 -2.09
CA LEU A 37 -9.39 -9.95 -2.65
C LEU A 37 -10.12 -9.87 -3.99
N GLU A 38 -11.14 -9.01 -4.10
CA GLU A 38 -11.87 -8.79 -5.35
C GLU A 38 -10.96 -8.26 -6.47
N ALA A 39 -10.04 -7.32 -6.16
CA ALA A 39 -9.08 -6.83 -7.14
C ALA A 39 -8.11 -7.93 -7.61
N LEU A 40 -7.73 -8.85 -6.72
CA LEU A 40 -6.81 -9.96 -7.02
C LEU A 40 -7.47 -11.11 -7.82
N ASP A 41 -8.79 -11.09 -8.03
CA ASP A 41 -9.48 -12.02 -8.92
C ASP A 41 -9.30 -11.68 -10.41
N HIS A 42 -8.65 -10.56 -10.73
CA HIS A 42 -8.40 -10.10 -12.09
C HIS A 42 -6.97 -10.41 -12.56
N GLY A 43 -6.82 -10.69 -13.86
CA GLY A 43 -5.51 -11.01 -14.46
C GLY A 43 -4.64 -9.80 -14.79
N ASP A 44 -5.21 -8.60 -14.82
CA ASP A 44 -4.53 -7.32 -15.12
C ASP A 44 -5.04 -6.21 -14.22
N ALA A 45 -4.16 -5.26 -13.89
CA ALA A 45 -4.52 -4.13 -13.03
C ALA A 45 -5.66 -3.29 -13.61
N ILE A 46 -5.70 -3.06 -14.92
CA ILE A 46 -6.74 -2.25 -15.56
C ILE A 46 -8.12 -2.86 -15.39
N TYR A 47 -8.28 -4.18 -15.52
CA TYR A 47 -9.58 -4.84 -15.33
C TYR A 47 -10.04 -4.81 -13.88
N ALA A 48 -9.10 -4.94 -12.94
CA ALA A 48 -9.39 -4.75 -11.51
C ALA A 48 -9.88 -3.33 -11.22
N VAL A 49 -9.23 -2.32 -11.81
CA VAL A 49 -9.61 -0.90 -11.68
C VAL A 49 -10.99 -0.63 -12.25
N GLU A 50 -11.30 -1.16 -13.44
CA GLU A 50 -12.63 -1.04 -14.07
C GLU A 50 -13.72 -1.65 -13.19
N ALA A 51 -13.49 -2.82 -12.61
CA ALA A 51 -14.43 -3.44 -11.67
C ALA A 51 -14.64 -2.57 -10.41
N MET A 52 -13.56 -2.00 -9.86
CA MET A 52 -13.63 -1.10 -8.70
C MET A 52 -14.32 0.23 -9.01
N ALA A 53 -14.34 0.69 -10.27
CA ALA A 53 -15.05 1.91 -10.69
C ALA A 53 -16.57 1.82 -10.48
N GLU A 54 -17.12 0.62 -10.63
CA GLU A 54 -18.55 0.35 -10.45
C GLU A 54 -18.97 0.07 -9.00
N LEU A 55 -18.00 0.14 -8.07
CA LEU A 55 -18.23 -0.14 -6.66
C LEU A 55 -19.23 0.85 -6.05
N ASN A 56 -20.18 0.34 -5.26
CA ASN A 56 -20.99 1.17 -4.39
C ASN A 56 -20.16 1.72 -3.22
N SER A 57 -19.56 2.88 -3.41
CA SER A 57 -18.69 3.52 -2.41
C SER A 57 -19.36 3.76 -1.06
N SER A 58 -20.71 3.91 -1.03
CA SER A 58 -21.46 4.16 0.20
C SER A 58 -21.57 2.93 1.11
N ALA A 59 -21.26 1.73 0.59
CA ALA A 59 -21.22 0.51 1.39
C ALA A 59 -19.97 0.40 2.28
N TYR A 60 -18.98 1.27 2.08
CA TYR A 60 -17.71 1.24 2.76
C TYR A 60 -17.38 2.56 3.45
N ARG A 61 -16.58 2.52 4.50
CA ARG A 61 -15.91 3.71 5.03
C ARG A 61 -14.88 4.20 4.01
N SER A 62 -14.53 5.49 4.05
CA SER A 62 -13.56 6.07 3.12
C SER A 62 -12.21 5.33 3.15
N PHE A 63 -11.59 5.18 1.96
CA PHE A 63 -10.34 4.48 1.78
C PHE A 63 -9.51 5.07 0.63
N ASN A 64 -8.24 4.78 0.66
CA ASN A 64 -7.34 4.78 -0.48
C ASN A 64 -7.01 3.34 -0.84
N MET A 65 -6.90 3.02 -2.11
CA MET A 65 -6.46 1.73 -2.60
C MET A 65 -5.48 1.95 -3.74
N PHE A 66 -4.45 1.13 -3.83
CA PHE A 66 -3.65 1.04 -5.04
C PHE A 66 -3.85 -0.33 -5.67
N ILE A 67 -3.82 -0.36 -6.98
CA ILE A 67 -3.83 -1.57 -7.80
C ILE A 67 -2.74 -1.38 -8.85
N ALA A 68 -1.87 -2.35 -9.00
CA ALA A 68 -0.76 -2.28 -9.94
C ALA A 68 -0.44 -3.66 -10.51
N ASP A 69 0.18 -3.67 -11.69
CA ASP A 69 0.87 -4.81 -12.25
C ASP A 69 2.26 -4.37 -12.78
N ASN A 70 2.91 -5.16 -13.59
CA ASN A 70 4.24 -4.83 -14.13
C ASN A 70 4.23 -3.76 -15.25
N ARG A 71 3.07 -3.21 -15.59
CA ARG A 71 2.89 -2.19 -16.65
C ARG A 71 2.31 -0.90 -16.11
N ASP A 72 1.27 -1.01 -15.28
CA ASP A 72 0.44 0.11 -14.86
C ASP A 72 0.24 0.12 -13.35
N ALA A 73 0.02 1.31 -12.79
CA ALA A 73 -0.31 1.49 -11.39
C ALA A 73 -1.39 2.57 -11.22
N TRP A 74 -2.38 2.28 -10.38
CA TRP A 74 -3.55 3.11 -10.18
C TRP A 74 -3.79 3.40 -8.71
N TRP A 75 -4.21 4.62 -8.41
CA TRP A 75 -4.72 5.03 -7.12
C TRP A 75 -6.22 5.24 -7.19
N LEU A 76 -6.95 4.58 -6.33
CA LEU A 76 -8.38 4.66 -6.16
C LEU A 76 -8.70 5.35 -4.84
N ARG A 77 -9.54 6.37 -4.91
CA ARG A 77 -9.97 7.16 -3.75
C ARG A 77 -11.48 7.01 -3.55
N SER A 78 -11.88 6.54 -2.38
CA SER A 78 -13.27 6.55 -1.97
C SER A 78 -13.48 7.46 -0.77
N MET A 79 -14.44 8.36 -0.88
CA MET A 79 -14.90 9.20 0.23
C MET A 79 -16.01 8.54 1.05
N GLY A 80 -16.27 7.24 0.79
CA GLY A 80 -17.34 6.50 1.47
C GLY A 80 -18.72 7.09 1.18
N PRO A 81 -19.63 7.14 2.18
CA PRO A 81 -21.00 7.62 1.98
C PRO A 81 -21.10 9.07 1.49
N THR A 82 -20.07 9.88 1.68
CA THR A 82 -20.08 11.27 1.20
C THR A 82 -19.64 11.40 -0.25
N GLY A 83 -19.02 10.35 -0.82
CA GLY A 83 -18.63 10.25 -2.22
C GLY A 83 -19.74 9.57 -3.04
N LYS A 84 -19.86 9.97 -4.31
CA LYS A 84 -20.82 9.33 -5.23
C LYS A 84 -20.23 8.11 -5.92
N LYS A 85 -18.94 8.13 -6.16
CA LYS A 85 -18.17 7.12 -6.89
C LYS A 85 -16.79 6.98 -6.28
N VAL A 86 -16.06 5.95 -6.72
CA VAL A 86 -14.62 5.84 -6.52
C VAL A 86 -13.94 6.71 -7.58
N ASP A 87 -13.07 7.62 -7.15
CA ASP A 87 -12.22 8.40 -8.05
C ASP A 87 -11.00 7.57 -8.40
N ILE A 88 -10.60 7.56 -9.66
CA ILE A 88 -9.50 6.75 -10.19
C ILE A 88 -8.45 7.67 -10.80
N PHE A 89 -7.20 7.45 -10.43
CA PHE A 89 -6.05 8.21 -10.92
C PHE A 89 -4.91 7.26 -11.25
N GLU A 90 -4.22 7.53 -12.33
CA GLU A 90 -2.97 6.85 -12.66
C GLU A 90 -1.87 7.28 -11.67
N ILE A 91 -1.06 6.31 -11.21
CA ILE A 91 0.13 6.60 -10.42
C ILE A 91 1.27 6.86 -11.41
N PRO A 92 1.90 8.05 -11.39
CA PRO A 92 2.95 8.38 -12.34
C PRO A 92 4.19 7.52 -12.10
N SER A 93 4.97 7.32 -13.16
CA SER A 93 6.29 6.67 -13.07
C SER A 93 7.19 7.40 -12.08
N GLY A 94 8.08 6.65 -11.43
CA GLY A 94 8.98 7.12 -10.40
C GLY A 94 8.45 6.83 -8.99
N PHE A 95 8.80 7.69 -8.03
CA PHE A 95 8.43 7.49 -6.64
C PHE A 95 7.11 8.17 -6.30
N SER A 96 6.21 7.42 -5.71
CA SER A 96 4.96 7.95 -5.16
C SER A 96 4.73 7.39 -3.75
N MET A 97 4.09 8.16 -2.91
CA MET A 97 3.74 7.77 -1.55
C MET A 97 2.26 7.98 -1.29
N LEU A 98 1.58 6.89 -0.94
CA LEU A 98 0.18 6.88 -0.58
C LEU A 98 0.04 6.63 0.94
N THR A 99 -0.72 7.49 1.60
CA THR A 99 -0.98 7.42 3.04
C THR A 99 -2.50 7.52 3.30
N ALA A 100 -2.89 7.92 4.50
CA ALA A 100 -4.29 8.25 4.81
C ALA A 100 -4.78 9.55 4.12
N SER A 101 -3.89 10.26 3.43
CA SER A 101 -4.17 11.45 2.59
C SER A 101 -4.16 11.07 1.11
N ASP A 102 -4.31 12.03 0.22
CA ASP A 102 -4.19 11.83 -1.22
C ASP A 102 -2.75 11.46 -1.61
N LEU A 103 -2.60 10.83 -2.78
CA LEU A 103 -1.30 10.45 -3.33
C LEU A 103 -0.36 11.65 -3.36
N ASN A 104 0.86 11.49 -2.85
CA ASN A 104 1.90 12.52 -2.79
C ASN A 104 1.46 13.85 -2.12
N SER A 105 0.41 13.81 -1.29
CA SER A 105 -0.16 15.00 -0.67
C SER A 105 0.83 15.73 0.23
N ASN A 106 0.95 17.03 0.02
CA ASN A 106 1.69 17.93 0.88
C ASN A 106 0.98 18.21 2.24
N ASP A 107 -0.26 17.79 2.41
CA ASP A 107 -0.97 17.90 3.69
C ASP A 107 -0.63 16.73 4.63
N SER A 108 0.11 15.74 4.14
CA SER A 108 0.65 14.64 4.94
C SER A 108 2.06 14.98 5.41
N ALA A 109 2.26 15.12 6.72
CA ALA A 109 3.58 15.30 7.31
C ALA A 109 4.50 14.10 6.98
N ARG A 110 3.92 12.88 6.95
CA ARG A 110 4.61 11.66 6.56
C ARG A 110 5.13 11.75 5.13
N ASN A 111 4.31 12.14 4.15
CA ASN A 111 4.74 12.29 2.76
C ASN A 111 5.85 13.33 2.63
N LYS A 112 5.68 14.51 3.24
CA LYS A 112 6.68 15.59 3.20
C LYS A 112 8.05 15.16 3.70
N PHE A 113 8.07 14.37 4.77
CA PHE A 113 9.32 13.96 5.41
C PHE A 113 9.95 12.75 4.72
N HIS A 114 9.17 11.72 4.41
CA HIS A 114 9.71 10.44 3.96
C HIS A 114 9.89 10.33 2.46
N LEU A 115 8.99 10.85 1.62
CA LEU A 115 9.12 10.73 0.17
C LEU A 115 10.46 11.27 -0.37
N PRO A 116 10.98 12.43 0.09
CA PRO A 116 12.33 12.87 -0.29
C PRO A 116 13.46 11.93 0.15
N ASN A 117 13.26 11.15 1.21
CA ASN A 117 14.25 10.18 1.66
C ASN A 117 14.31 8.98 0.71
N PHE A 118 13.14 8.49 0.25
CA PHE A 118 13.10 7.45 -0.78
C PHE A 118 13.71 7.90 -2.11
N HIS A 119 13.52 9.16 -2.51
CA HIS A 119 14.16 9.72 -3.70
C HIS A 119 15.69 9.76 -3.62
N ARG A 120 16.26 9.90 -2.43
CA ARG A 120 17.71 9.95 -2.22
C ARG A 120 18.35 8.60 -1.94
N ALA A 121 17.55 7.62 -1.54
CA ALA A 121 18.03 6.28 -1.27
C ALA A 121 18.39 5.55 -2.57
N ASN A 122 19.27 4.56 -2.46
CA ASN A 122 19.50 3.64 -3.57
C ASN A 122 18.22 2.91 -3.89
N THR A 123 17.87 2.85 -5.18
CA THR A 123 16.77 2.01 -5.63
C THR A 123 17.13 0.55 -5.36
N PRO A 124 16.22 -0.26 -4.79
CA PRO A 124 16.46 -1.68 -4.60
C PRO A 124 16.82 -2.39 -5.90
N ASP A 125 17.72 -3.34 -5.82
CA ASP A 125 17.99 -4.32 -6.87
C ASP A 125 17.47 -5.70 -6.44
N PRO A 126 16.22 -6.05 -6.76
CA PRO A 126 15.66 -7.33 -6.36
C PRO A 126 16.35 -8.53 -6.97
N GLU A 127 17.02 -8.42 -8.13
CA GLU A 127 17.75 -9.51 -8.77
C GLU A 127 18.97 -9.92 -7.94
N ASP A 128 19.69 -8.95 -7.40
CA ASP A 128 20.83 -9.16 -6.49
C ASP A 128 20.39 -9.28 -5.02
N ASN A 129 19.09 -9.32 -4.75
CA ASN A 129 18.51 -9.33 -3.40
C ASN A 129 18.93 -8.11 -2.55
N ASP A 130 19.28 -7.00 -3.18
CA ASP A 130 19.62 -5.74 -2.50
C ASP A 130 18.37 -4.90 -2.26
N TRP A 131 17.87 -4.98 -1.03
CA TRP A 131 16.74 -4.19 -0.53
C TRP A 131 17.16 -3.26 0.63
N GLN A 132 18.45 -3.22 0.96
CA GLN A 132 18.92 -2.71 2.23
C GLN A 132 18.49 -1.26 2.50
N SER A 133 18.66 -0.37 1.52
CA SER A 133 18.32 1.05 1.68
C SER A 133 16.83 1.27 1.96
N TRP A 134 15.94 0.48 1.33
CA TRP A 134 14.50 0.57 1.59
C TRP A 134 14.10 -0.09 2.90
N LYS A 135 14.74 -1.19 3.29
CA LYS A 135 14.53 -1.81 4.60
C LYS A 135 14.85 -0.84 5.74
N GLU A 136 15.94 -0.08 5.61
CA GLU A 136 16.32 0.96 6.58
C GLU A 136 15.27 2.07 6.65
N LEU A 137 14.80 2.57 5.51
CA LEU A 137 13.76 3.59 5.47
C LEU A 137 12.43 3.09 6.06
N MET A 138 12.00 1.87 5.71
CA MET A 138 10.77 1.28 6.22
C MET A 138 10.81 1.04 7.74
N ASN A 139 12.00 0.81 8.29
CA ASN A 139 12.23 0.62 9.73
C ASN A 139 12.56 1.93 10.48
N SER A 140 12.55 3.08 9.79
CA SER A 140 12.87 4.37 10.41
C SER A 140 11.76 4.85 11.34
N LYS A 141 12.15 5.26 12.55
CA LYS A 141 11.30 5.96 13.52
C LYS A 141 11.43 7.48 13.41
N ASP A 142 12.19 7.96 12.43
CA ASP A 142 12.37 9.38 12.19
C ASP A 142 11.07 10.03 11.70
N ARG A 143 10.95 11.31 11.96
CA ARG A 143 9.84 12.17 11.54
C ARG A 143 10.24 13.63 11.60
N ALA A 144 9.45 14.50 11.01
CA ALA A 144 9.71 15.93 11.10
C ALA A 144 9.66 16.41 12.57
N PRO A 145 10.49 17.39 12.94
CA PRO A 145 10.47 17.96 14.29
C PRO A 145 9.07 18.46 14.68
N GLY A 146 8.61 18.06 15.87
CA GLY A 146 7.30 18.43 16.38
C GLY A 146 6.12 17.54 15.96
N GLU A 147 6.33 16.64 14.99
CA GLU A 147 5.28 15.72 14.55
C GLU A 147 5.13 14.51 15.51
N PRO A 148 3.92 13.95 15.62
CA PRO A 148 3.66 12.80 16.47
C PRO A 148 4.31 11.52 15.94
N PHE A 149 4.46 10.49 16.78
CA PHE A 149 5.03 9.18 16.40
C PHE A 149 4.27 8.51 15.26
N SER A 150 2.99 8.78 15.10
CA SER A 150 2.18 8.26 13.99
C SER A 150 2.65 8.71 12.61
N GLU A 151 3.54 9.69 12.52
CA GLU A 151 4.11 10.15 11.24
C GLU A 151 5.45 9.45 10.88
N SER A 152 5.98 8.56 11.72
CA SER A 152 7.15 7.72 11.39
C SER A 152 6.77 6.60 10.40
N MET A 153 7.77 6.03 9.69
CA MET A 153 7.53 4.82 8.88
C MET A 153 7.25 3.61 9.77
N LEU A 154 8.13 3.34 10.72
CA LEU A 154 7.89 2.35 11.77
C LEU A 154 7.26 3.01 12.99
N ILE A 155 6.09 2.54 13.35
CA ILE A 155 5.35 2.96 14.54
C ILE A 155 5.38 1.81 15.55
N ASP A 156 6.04 2.01 16.70
CA ASP A 156 6.02 1.01 17.76
C ASP A 156 4.58 0.72 18.20
N VAL A 157 4.26 -0.56 18.36
CA VAL A 157 2.93 -0.97 18.83
C VAL A 157 2.72 -0.45 20.26
N ASN A 158 1.79 0.47 20.40
CA ASN A 158 1.41 1.05 21.67
C ASN A 158 -0.11 1.21 21.75
N GLN A 159 -0.71 0.77 22.84
CA GLN A 159 -2.16 0.85 23.06
C GLN A 159 -3.02 0.30 21.91
N GLY A 160 -2.54 -0.76 21.25
CA GLY A 160 -3.27 -1.43 20.17
C GLY A 160 -3.13 -0.78 18.79
N PHE A 161 -2.24 0.21 18.63
CA PHE A 161 -1.90 0.82 17.35
C PHE A 161 -0.39 0.77 17.10
N GLY A 162 0.00 0.42 15.88
CA GLY A 162 1.41 0.38 15.46
C GLY A 162 1.59 -0.34 14.12
N THR A 163 2.82 -0.40 13.66
CA THR A 163 3.21 -1.17 12.47
C THR A 163 3.30 -2.64 12.84
N LEU A 164 2.44 -3.46 12.27
CA LEU A 164 2.40 -4.91 12.53
C LEU A 164 3.22 -5.70 11.52
N SER A 165 3.39 -5.18 10.30
CA SER A 165 4.18 -5.84 9.26
C SER A 165 4.73 -4.84 8.25
N THR A 166 5.76 -5.25 7.54
CA THR A 166 6.34 -4.53 6.41
C THR A 166 6.48 -5.49 5.24
N SER A 167 6.11 -5.03 4.05
CA SER A 167 6.24 -5.77 2.79
C SER A 167 7.05 -4.99 1.79
N LEU A 168 7.94 -5.67 1.08
CA LEU A 168 8.66 -5.17 -0.10
C LEU A 168 8.32 -6.11 -1.26
N ILE A 169 7.70 -5.58 -2.30
CA ILE A 169 7.24 -6.34 -3.46
C ILE A 169 7.88 -5.77 -4.70
N ALA A 170 8.43 -6.63 -5.55
CA ALA A 170 8.92 -6.28 -6.86
C ALA A 170 8.26 -7.16 -7.93
N LEU A 171 7.90 -6.52 -9.04
CA LEU A 171 7.41 -7.17 -10.24
C LEU A 171 8.42 -6.93 -11.34
N GLU A 172 8.78 -7.98 -12.07
CA GLU A 172 9.68 -7.87 -13.21
C GLU A 172 9.01 -7.06 -14.34
N THR A 173 9.74 -6.06 -14.85
CA THR A 173 9.32 -5.32 -16.03
C THR A 173 9.57 -6.18 -17.27
N SER A 174 8.61 -6.97 -17.67
CA SER A 174 8.71 -7.80 -18.88
C SER A 174 7.40 -7.78 -19.66
N GLU A 175 7.48 -8.01 -20.98
CA GLU A 175 6.31 -8.21 -21.83
C GLU A 175 5.68 -9.61 -21.65
N VAL A 176 6.19 -10.42 -20.73
CA VAL A 176 5.71 -11.77 -20.43
C VAL A 176 4.46 -11.69 -19.57
N ASN A 177 3.45 -12.47 -19.91
CA ASN A 177 2.15 -12.49 -19.21
C ASN A 177 2.21 -12.92 -17.75
N LYS A 178 3.33 -13.45 -17.27
CA LYS A 178 3.56 -13.82 -15.86
C LYS A 178 4.91 -13.30 -15.43
N PRO A 179 4.97 -12.06 -14.90
CA PRO A 179 6.23 -11.48 -14.43
C PRO A 179 6.77 -12.29 -13.25
N ARG A 180 8.10 -12.38 -13.14
CA ARG A 180 8.71 -12.85 -11.91
C ARG A 180 8.37 -11.86 -10.80
N LYS A 181 8.01 -12.40 -9.66
CA LYS A 181 7.60 -11.66 -8.47
C LYS A 181 8.55 -11.98 -7.34
N LYS A 182 8.90 -10.97 -6.57
CA LYS A 182 9.63 -11.14 -5.31
C LYS A 182 8.87 -10.41 -4.23
N TRP A 183 8.68 -11.07 -3.11
CA TRP A 183 8.01 -10.50 -1.94
C TRP A 183 8.80 -10.81 -0.70
N GLN A 184 9.29 -9.78 -0.04
CA GLN A 184 9.88 -9.88 1.29
C GLN A 184 8.92 -9.33 2.33
N PHE A 185 8.74 -10.07 3.40
CA PHE A 185 7.81 -9.77 4.48
C PHE A 185 8.52 -9.79 5.82
N LEU A 186 8.20 -8.81 6.67
CA LEU A 186 8.65 -8.70 8.04
C LEU A 186 7.45 -8.62 8.97
N ASP A 187 7.34 -9.54 9.91
CA ASP A 187 6.37 -9.50 10.99
C ASP A 187 6.93 -8.65 12.15
N GLN A 188 6.44 -7.44 12.29
CA GLN A 188 6.86 -6.49 13.33
C GLN A 188 6.26 -6.82 14.71
N SER A 189 5.30 -7.74 14.79
CA SER A 189 4.73 -8.20 16.06
C SER A 189 5.65 -9.18 16.80
N ILE A 190 6.59 -9.78 16.07
CA ILE A 190 7.59 -10.70 16.60
C ILE A 190 8.87 -9.93 16.91
N ARG A 191 9.33 -9.99 18.16
CA ARG A 191 10.59 -9.36 18.56
C ARG A 191 11.77 -10.02 17.85
N GLU A 192 12.68 -9.20 17.30
CA GLU A 192 13.87 -9.68 16.58
C GLU A 192 13.54 -10.50 15.32
N SER A 193 12.38 -10.22 14.68
CA SER A 193 12.04 -10.83 13.40
C SER A 193 12.92 -10.29 12.25
N GLU A 194 13.15 -11.13 11.25
CA GLU A 194 13.88 -10.78 10.04
C GLU A 194 12.92 -10.83 8.83
N TYR A 195 13.33 -10.18 7.74
CA TYR A 195 12.60 -10.31 6.49
C TYR A 195 12.72 -11.73 5.94
N ILE A 196 11.59 -12.30 5.60
CA ILE A 196 11.49 -13.61 4.94
C ILE A 196 10.99 -13.43 3.52
N ASP A 197 11.43 -14.29 2.60
CA ASP A 197 10.88 -14.37 1.26
C ASP A 197 9.54 -15.12 1.30
N ILE A 198 8.52 -14.53 0.68
CA ILE A 198 7.21 -15.18 0.50
C ILE A 198 7.23 -15.83 -0.87
N GLU A 199 6.95 -17.13 -0.92
CA GLU A 199 6.75 -17.87 -2.17
C GLU A 199 5.40 -17.45 -2.80
N ILE A 200 5.44 -16.94 -4.06
CA ILE A 200 4.28 -16.44 -4.82
C ILE A 200 4.38 -16.78 -6.30
#